data_366c67fd883f34a257f0e988d017046e
#
_entry.id   366c67fd883f34a257f0e988d017046e
#
_cell.length_a   1.000
_cell.length_b   1.000
_cell.length_c   1.000
_cell.angle_alpha   90.00
_cell.angle_beta   90.00
_cell.angle_gamma   90.00
#
_symmetry.space_group_name_H-M   'P 1'
#
loop_
_entity.id
_entity.type
_entity.pdbx_description
1 polymer ?
#
loop_
_entity_poly.entity_id
_entity_poly.type
_entity_poly.pdbx_seq_one_letter_code
_entity_poly.pdbx_strand_id
1 'polypeptide(L)'
;LATDFAFAYLVRQRLSHALDAAAVAAAAASNEGANLQAKIEEFLYRNYPESKIGTIHDLQITQNGSKINVSASSRFDTYFAKFLGVEEIDVYAGTEVTREIIGLEVALVLDVTGSMSVSPVDSNGTPAEKNNMEALRDASTSFTNILFDSAVFNDTVKIGLVPYSTSVNVGPYGLGQDLNGNYYDEPFVNNPSALSYYNPQAAAETPQ
;
A
#
# COMPACT_ATOMS: atom_id res chain seq x y z
N LEU A 1 20.73 18.48 -41.13
CA LEU A 1 19.69 19.06 -40.27
C LEU A 1 18.46 18.16 -40.19
N ALA A 2 17.78 17.83 -41.32
CA ALA A 2 16.60 16.96 -41.29
C ALA A 2 16.90 15.59 -40.63
N THR A 3 18.09 15.05 -40.88
CA THR A 3 18.56 13.80 -40.28
C THR A 3 18.76 13.93 -38.79
N ASP A 4 19.34 15.04 -38.30
CA ASP A 4 19.54 15.26 -36.85
C ASP A 4 18.20 15.42 -36.13
N PHE A 5 17.24 16.12 -36.76
CA PHE A 5 15.86 16.20 -36.19
C PHE A 5 15.14 14.85 -36.15
N ALA A 6 15.28 14.04 -37.22
CA ALA A 6 14.71 12.71 -37.26
C ALA A 6 15.32 11.81 -36.18
N PHE A 7 16.64 11.94 -35.96
CA PHE A 7 17.36 11.21 -34.94
C PHE A 7 16.95 11.70 -33.53
N ALA A 8 16.83 13.01 -33.30
CA ALA A 8 16.33 13.58 -32.06
C ALA A 8 14.93 13.05 -31.72
N TYR A 9 14.04 12.97 -32.70
CA TYR A 9 12.72 12.39 -32.54
C TYR A 9 12.80 10.91 -32.15
N LEU A 10 13.65 10.12 -32.80
CA LEU A 10 13.85 8.70 -32.47
C LEU A 10 14.40 8.53 -31.04
N VAL A 11 15.41 9.33 -30.67
CA VAL A 11 16.00 9.31 -29.32
C VAL A 11 14.94 9.62 -28.27
N ARG A 12 14.13 10.68 -28.50
CA ARG A 12 13.04 11.04 -27.59
C ARG A 12 11.99 9.94 -27.45
N GLN A 13 11.60 9.31 -28.56
CA GLN A 13 10.64 8.18 -28.55
C GLN A 13 11.18 6.99 -27.75
N ARG A 14 12.45 6.65 -27.96
CA ARG A 14 13.11 5.57 -27.23
C ARG A 14 13.21 5.86 -25.75
N LEU A 15 13.56 7.10 -25.39
CA LEU A 15 13.61 7.54 -24.00
C LEU A 15 12.23 7.46 -23.35
N SER A 16 11.19 7.97 -24.03
CA SER A 16 9.81 7.90 -23.53
C SER A 16 9.36 6.46 -23.27
N HIS A 17 9.57 5.55 -24.21
CA HIS A 17 9.21 4.13 -24.03
C HIS A 17 9.99 3.46 -22.89
N ALA A 18 11.27 3.80 -22.73
CA ALA A 18 12.08 3.25 -21.64
C ALA A 18 11.62 3.78 -20.27
N LEU A 19 11.26 5.07 -20.18
CA LEU A 19 10.69 5.68 -18.99
C LEU A 19 9.31 5.09 -18.66
N ASP A 20 8.44 4.89 -19.65
CA ASP A 20 7.13 4.26 -19.46
C ASP A 20 7.29 2.84 -18.91
N ALA A 21 8.17 2.04 -19.51
CA ALA A 21 8.43 0.69 -19.04
C ALA A 21 8.99 0.66 -17.60
N ALA A 22 9.91 1.57 -17.28
CA ALA A 22 10.48 1.70 -15.94
C ALA A 22 9.44 2.14 -14.91
N ALA A 23 8.61 3.13 -15.25
CA ALA A 23 7.55 3.63 -14.36
C ALA A 23 6.48 2.57 -14.08
N VAL A 24 6.04 1.81 -15.11
CA VAL A 24 5.08 0.71 -14.94
C VAL A 24 5.67 -0.42 -14.10
N ALA A 25 6.93 -0.81 -14.36
CA ALA A 25 7.60 -1.84 -13.57
C ALA A 25 7.75 -1.42 -12.10
N ALA A 26 8.04 -0.15 -11.84
CA ALA A 26 8.11 0.41 -10.50
C ALA A 26 6.74 0.48 -9.82
N ALA A 27 5.68 0.81 -10.56
CA ALA A 27 4.33 0.83 -10.04
C ALA A 27 3.82 -0.57 -9.66
N ALA A 28 4.21 -1.60 -10.43
CA ALA A 28 3.86 -3.00 -10.16
C ALA A 28 4.66 -3.62 -9.00
N ALA A 29 5.84 -3.07 -8.70
CA ALA A 29 6.66 -3.56 -7.59
C ALA A 29 6.11 -3.05 -6.26
N SER A 30 5.74 -3.98 -5.36
CA SER A 30 5.18 -3.64 -4.05
C SER A 30 6.20 -2.93 -3.13
N ASN A 31 5.76 -1.87 -2.49
CA ASN A 31 5.97 -1.42 -1.11
C ASN A 31 7.34 -0.99 -0.58
N GLU A 32 8.42 -1.00 -1.31
CA GLU A 32 9.69 -0.59 -0.73
C GLU A 32 10.17 0.74 -1.32
N GLY A 33 9.86 1.85 -0.62
CA GLY A 33 10.27 3.18 -1.04
C GLY A 33 11.78 3.34 -1.27
N ALA A 34 12.61 2.61 -0.53
CA ALA A 34 14.07 2.57 -0.73
C ALA A 34 14.49 1.83 -2.01
N ASN A 35 13.60 1.02 -2.59
CA ASN A 35 13.89 0.19 -3.76
C ASN A 35 13.29 0.76 -5.06
N LEU A 36 12.41 1.77 -4.96
CA LEU A 36 11.74 2.36 -6.11
C LEU A 36 12.73 2.98 -7.10
N GLN A 37 13.65 3.80 -6.61
CA GLN A 37 14.67 4.45 -7.44
C GLN A 37 15.55 3.41 -8.13
N ALA A 38 16.09 2.45 -7.38
CA ALA A 38 16.95 1.41 -7.93
C ALA A 38 16.24 0.56 -9.00
N LYS A 39 14.95 0.27 -8.80
CA LYS A 39 14.15 -0.45 -9.80
C LYS A 39 13.91 0.37 -11.04
N ILE A 40 13.55 1.65 -10.91
CA ILE A 40 13.37 2.55 -12.06
C ILE A 40 14.69 2.63 -12.87
N GLU A 41 15.82 2.85 -12.21
CA GLU A 41 17.13 2.91 -12.84
C GLU A 41 17.43 1.58 -13.57
N GLU A 42 17.27 0.44 -12.92
CA GLU A 42 17.52 -0.87 -13.52
C GLU A 42 16.69 -1.08 -14.79
N PHE A 43 15.38 -0.83 -14.74
CA PHE A 43 14.50 -1.01 -15.90
C PHE A 43 14.77 0.02 -16.99
N LEU A 44 15.07 1.27 -16.63
CA LEU A 44 15.39 2.32 -17.57
C LEU A 44 16.63 1.96 -18.38
N TYR A 45 17.75 1.64 -17.73
CA TYR A 45 19.00 1.31 -18.41
C TYR A 45 18.95 -0.01 -19.18
N ARG A 46 18.14 -0.96 -18.78
CA ARG A 46 17.87 -2.19 -19.55
C ARG A 46 17.14 -1.91 -20.87
N ASN A 47 16.22 -0.93 -20.87
CA ASN A 47 15.39 -0.62 -22.04
C ASN A 47 15.94 0.52 -22.87
N TYR A 48 16.95 1.24 -22.38
CA TYR A 48 17.61 2.33 -23.10
C TYR A 48 19.12 2.07 -23.25
N PRO A 49 19.58 1.52 -24.38
CA PRO A 49 20.99 1.23 -24.60
C PRO A 49 21.78 2.51 -24.98
N GLU A 50 22.31 3.19 -23.99
CA GLU A 50 23.03 4.48 -24.11
C GLU A 50 24.12 4.46 -25.19
N SER A 51 24.88 3.37 -25.27
CA SER A 51 25.97 3.23 -26.24
C SER A 51 25.54 3.35 -27.71
N LYS A 52 24.24 3.25 -28.02
CA LYS A 52 23.71 3.23 -29.38
C LYS A 52 22.85 4.45 -29.70
N ILE A 53 22.32 5.12 -28.71
CA ILE A 53 21.22 6.08 -28.93
C ILE A 53 21.56 7.45 -28.33
N GLY A 54 22.27 7.49 -27.19
CA GLY A 54 22.60 8.71 -26.45
C GLY A 54 22.69 8.43 -24.94
N THR A 55 23.30 9.34 -24.23
CA THR A 55 23.57 9.20 -22.81
C THR A 55 22.45 9.83 -21.98
N ILE A 56 21.91 9.06 -21.02
CA ILE A 56 20.89 9.57 -20.09
C ILE A 56 21.55 10.47 -19.04
N HIS A 57 20.92 11.58 -18.74
CA HIS A 57 21.26 12.48 -17.64
C HIS A 57 19.99 13.12 -17.05
N ASP A 58 20.14 13.80 -15.90
CA ASP A 58 19.04 14.50 -15.21
C ASP A 58 17.82 13.62 -14.94
N LEU A 59 18.06 12.36 -14.52
CA LEU A 59 16.97 11.47 -14.10
C LEU A 59 16.33 12.04 -12.83
N GLN A 60 15.04 12.34 -12.92
CA GLN A 60 14.21 12.80 -11.79
C GLN A 60 13.11 11.79 -11.54
N ILE A 61 12.99 11.40 -10.27
CA ILE A 61 11.96 10.48 -9.78
C ILE A 61 11.27 11.16 -8.61
N THR A 62 9.97 11.39 -8.75
CA THR A 62 9.17 11.97 -7.68
C THR A 62 7.95 11.10 -7.43
N GLN A 63 7.68 10.82 -6.16
CA GLN A 63 6.48 10.10 -5.74
C GLN A 63 5.63 11.03 -4.88
N ASN A 64 4.37 11.16 -5.26
CA ASN A 64 3.38 11.92 -4.51
C ASN A 64 2.12 11.08 -4.36
N GLY A 65 1.97 10.46 -3.19
CA GLY A 65 0.91 9.49 -2.94
C GLY A 65 0.97 8.32 -3.94
N SER A 66 -0.12 8.12 -4.68
CA SER A 66 -0.24 7.06 -5.69
C SER A 66 0.44 7.37 -7.01
N LYS A 67 0.88 8.63 -7.24
CA LYS A 67 1.49 9.06 -8.49
C LYS A 67 3.01 8.97 -8.44
N ILE A 68 3.58 8.36 -9.45
CA ILE A 68 5.02 8.28 -9.68
C ILE A 68 5.31 9.02 -10.97
N ASN A 69 6.10 10.09 -10.89
CA ASN A 69 6.57 10.84 -12.04
C ASN A 69 8.04 10.49 -12.27
N VAL A 70 8.37 10.12 -13.49
CA VAL A 70 9.74 9.81 -13.91
C VAL A 70 10.05 10.64 -15.14
N SER A 71 11.15 11.38 -15.12
CA SER A 71 11.61 12.14 -16.26
C SER A 71 13.13 12.08 -16.38
N ALA A 72 13.62 12.20 -17.58
CA ALA A 72 15.05 12.24 -17.85
C ALA A 72 15.32 13.01 -19.15
N SER A 73 16.57 13.41 -19.33
CA SER A 73 17.10 13.92 -20.57
C SER A 73 18.08 12.92 -21.16
N SER A 74 18.21 12.92 -22.48
CA SER A 74 19.24 12.16 -23.19
C SER A 74 19.97 13.05 -24.17
N ARG A 75 21.29 12.95 -24.18
CA ARG A 75 22.21 13.71 -25.03
C ARG A 75 22.82 12.82 -26.07
N PHE A 76 22.88 13.31 -27.29
CA PHE A 76 23.54 12.62 -28.39
C PHE A 76 24.28 13.60 -29.32
N ASP A 77 25.34 13.10 -29.96
CA ASP A 77 26.14 13.85 -30.91
C ASP A 77 25.40 14.04 -32.23
N THR A 78 25.47 15.25 -32.78
CA THR A 78 24.85 15.55 -34.08
C THR A 78 25.70 15.06 -35.25
N TYR A 79 25.03 14.69 -36.34
CA TYR A 79 25.71 14.27 -37.58
C TYR A 79 26.03 15.46 -38.50
N PHE A 80 25.10 16.33 -38.76
CA PHE A 80 25.19 17.46 -39.66
C PHE A 80 25.14 18.81 -38.97
N ALA A 81 24.43 18.95 -37.89
CA ALA A 81 24.31 20.23 -37.18
C ALA A 81 25.64 20.68 -36.58
N LYS A 82 26.58 19.78 -36.32
CA LYS A 82 27.96 20.12 -35.90
C LYS A 82 28.70 21.05 -36.89
N PHE A 83 28.40 20.96 -38.18
CA PHE A 83 28.98 21.87 -39.17
C PHE A 83 28.46 23.31 -39.05
N LEU A 84 27.36 23.50 -38.28
CA LEU A 84 26.78 24.79 -37.94
C LEU A 84 27.09 25.21 -36.49
N GLY A 85 27.97 24.47 -35.79
CA GLY A 85 28.39 24.75 -34.43
C GLY A 85 27.50 24.15 -33.35
N VAL A 86 26.55 23.26 -33.70
CA VAL A 86 25.73 22.50 -32.74
C VAL A 86 26.27 21.08 -32.67
N GLU A 87 27.09 20.81 -31.67
CA GLU A 87 27.77 19.52 -31.52
C GLU A 87 26.85 18.44 -30.94
N GLU A 88 26.01 18.81 -29.97
CA GLU A 88 25.13 17.91 -29.20
C GLU A 88 23.69 18.42 -29.21
N ILE A 89 22.76 17.52 -29.09
CA ILE A 89 21.34 17.83 -28.89
C ILE A 89 20.85 17.07 -27.64
N ASP A 90 20.17 17.81 -26.75
CA ASP A 90 19.45 17.24 -25.61
C ASP A 90 17.97 17.05 -25.95
N VAL A 91 17.44 15.89 -25.62
CA VAL A 91 16.02 15.59 -25.71
C VAL A 91 15.48 15.23 -24.32
N TYR A 92 14.30 15.72 -24.02
CA TYR A 92 13.61 15.47 -22.76
C TYR A 92 12.40 14.58 -22.97
N ALA A 93 12.17 13.66 -22.04
CA ALA A 93 10.94 12.89 -21.93
C ALA A 93 10.55 12.72 -20.45
N GLY A 94 9.27 12.55 -20.21
CA GLY A 94 8.73 12.29 -18.88
C GLY A 94 7.45 11.51 -18.99
N THR A 95 7.14 10.75 -17.93
CA THR A 95 5.93 9.94 -17.80
C THR A 95 5.39 10.03 -16.37
N GLU A 96 4.09 9.91 -16.24
CA GLU A 96 3.40 9.77 -14.96
C GLU A 96 2.67 8.43 -14.96
N VAL A 97 2.87 7.64 -13.93
CA VAL A 97 2.09 6.44 -13.68
C VAL A 97 1.34 6.60 -12.37
N THR A 98 0.06 6.24 -12.37
CA THR A 98 -0.74 6.20 -11.16
C THR A 98 -0.87 4.74 -10.69
N ARG A 99 -0.45 4.49 -9.46
CA ARG A 99 -0.66 3.21 -8.79
C ARG A 99 -2.10 3.18 -8.28
N GLU A 100 -2.89 2.22 -8.72
CA GLU A 100 -4.20 1.99 -8.15
C GLU A 100 -4.04 1.38 -6.75
N ILE A 101 -4.52 2.07 -5.73
CA ILE A 101 -4.45 1.63 -4.35
C ILE A 101 -5.87 1.26 -3.94
N ILE A 102 -6.08 -0.04 -3.74
CA ILE A 102 -7.33 -0.57 -3.22
C ILE A 102 -7.22 -0.60 -1.71
N GLY A 103 -8.07 0.15 -1.02
CA GLY A 103 -8.20 0.08 0.42
C GLY A 103 -8.80 -1.26 0.85
N LEU A 104 -8.33 -1.81 1.97
CA LEU A 104 -8.82 -3.04 2.57
C LEU A 104 -9.44 -2.74 3.94
N GLU A 105 -10.72 -3.07 4.10
CA GLU A 105 -11.40 -3.03 5.39
C GLU A 105 -11.74 -4.45 5.81
N VAL A 106 -11.26 -4.87 6.97
CA VAL A 106 -11.39 -6.22 7.50
C VAL A 106 -12.11 -6.18 8.84
N ALA A 107 -13.13 -7.01 9.02
CA ALA A 107 -13.72 -7.27 10.32
C ALA A 107 -13.26 -8.64 10.84
N LEU A 108 -12.49 -8.63 11.92
CA LEU A 108 -12.10 -9.86 12.65
C LEU A 108 -13.17 -10.20 13.68
N VAL A 109 -14.00 -11.19 13.36
CA VAL A 109 -15.03 -11.71 14.23
C VAL A 109 -14.41 -12.83 15.08
N LEU A 110 -14.18 -12.53 16.37
CA LEU A 110 -13.36 -13.35 17.25
C LEU A 110 -14.23 -14.07 18.27
N ASP A 111 -14.19 -15.39 18.26
CA ASP A 111 -14.84 -16.21 19.29
C ASP A 111 -14.07 -16.10 20.62
N VAL A 112 -14.73 -15.56 21.63
CA VAL A 112 -14.20 -15.46 22.99
C VAL A 112 -15.07 -16.24 23.99
N THR A 113 -15.79 -17.26 23.52
CA THR A 113 -16.59 -18.13 24.38
C THR A 113 -15.72 -18.93 25.35
N GLY A 114 -16.32 -19.46 26.39
CA GLY A 114 -15.60 -20.24 27.42
C GLY A 114 -14.88 -21.49 26.90
N SER A 115 -15.32 -22.06 25.76
CA SER A 115 -14.63 -23.17 25.10
C SER A 115 -13.26 -22.82 24.56
N MET A 116 -12.99 -21.53 24.33
CA MET A 116 -11.68 -21.06 23.87
C MET A 116 -10.58 -21.15 24.93
N SER A 117 -10.92 -21.33 26.21
CA SER A 117 -9.96 -21.58 27.28
C SER A 117 -9.42 -23.01 27.32
N VAL A 118 -9.98 -23.91 26.52
CA VAL A 118 -9.58 -25.31 26.47
C VAL A 118 -8.40 -25.50 25.53
N SER A 119 -7.41 -26.31 25.98
CA SER A 119 -6.33 -26.76 25.11
C SER A 119 -6.80 -27.94 24.27
N PRO A 120 -6.64 -27.90 22.93
CA PRO A 120 -6.92 -29.06 22.11
C PRO A 120 -5.99 -30.21 22.46
N VAL A 121 -6.47 -31.45 22.32
CA VAL A 121 -5.67 -32.64 22.55
C VAL A 121 -5.36 -33.35 21.22
N ASP A 122 -4.18 -33.93 21.13
CA ASP A 122 -3.81 -34.74 19.98
C ASP A 122 -4.51 -36.13 19.99
N SER A 123 -4.27 -36.94 18.98
CA SER A 123 -4.82 -38.30 18.88
C SER A 123 -4.39 -39.24 20.01
N ASN A 124 -3.34 -38.88 20.76
CA ASN A 124 -2.82 -39.64 21.91
C ASN A 124 -3.34 -39.09 23.26
N GLY A 125 -4.20 -38.04 23.20
CA GLY A 125 -4.74 -37.41 24.40
C GLY A 125 -3.79 -36.40 25.06
N THR A 126 -2.70 -35.99 24.38
CA THR A 126 -1.76 -35.00 24.90
C THR A 126 -2.29 -33.58 24.62
N PRO A 127 -2.48 -32.74 25.66
CA PRO A 127 -2.91 -31.37 25.45
C PRO A 127 -1.85 -30.57 24.68
N ALA A 128 -2.32 -29.69 23.77
CA ALA A 128 -1.45 -28.71 23.12
C ALA A 128 -0.87 -27.74 24.15
N GLU A 129 0.32 -27.21 23.86
CA GLU A 129 1.02 -26.24 24.68
C GLU A 129 0.21 -24.95 24.89
N LYS A 130 -0.55 -24.54 23.88
CA LYS A 130 -1.42 -23.36 23.89
C LYS A 130 -2.89 -23.76 23.87
N ASN A 131 -3.70 -23.01 24.62
CA ASN A 131 -5.14 -23.11 24.50
C ASN A 131 -5.66 -22.42 23.24
N ASN A 132 -6.95 -22.63 22.92
CA ASN A 132 -7.54 -22.07 21.70
C ASN A 132 -7.50 -20.54 21.69
N MET A 133 -7.64 -19.87 22.84
CA MET A 133 -7.58 -18.41 22.94
C MET A 133 -6.16 -17.87 22.64
N GLU A 134 -5.13 -18.55 23.14
CA GLU A 134 -3.73 -18.17 22.86
C GLU A 134 -3.42 -18.34 21.38
N ALA A 135 -3.86 -19.45 20.77
CA ALA A 135 -3.72 -19.68 19.35
C ALA A 135 -4.46 -18.62 18.50
N LEU A 136 -5.68 -18.22 18.94
CA LEU A 136 -6.44 -17.15 18.29
C LEU A 136 -5.71 -15.81 18.33
N ARG A 137 -5.13 -15.45 19.48
CA ARG A 137 -4.35 -14.21 19.63
C ARG A 137 -3.14 -14.20 18.71
N ASP A 138 -2.39 -15.29 18.70
CA ASP A 138 -1.19 -15.40 17.85
C ASP A 138 -1.56 -15.31 16.36
N ALA A 139 -2.61 -16.02 15.94
CA ALA A 139 -3.10 -15.99 14.58
C ALA A 139 -3.59 -14.60 14.17
N SER A 140 -4.37 -13.93 15.03
CA SER A 140 -4.88 -12.58 14.79
C SER A 140 -3.75 -11.56 14.71
N THR A 141 -2.76 -11.67 15.60
CA THR A 141 -1.57 -10.81 15.59
C THR A 141 -0.76 -11.00 14.31
N SER A 142 -0.49 -12.27 13.95
CA SER A 142 0.26 -12.57 12.72
C SER A 142 -0.48 -12.08 11.47
N PHE A 143 -1.79 -12.28 11.40
CA PHE A 143 -2.62 -11.82 10.30
C PHE A 143 -2.61 -10.28 10.19
N THR A 144 -2.78 -9.59 11.32
CA THR A 144 -2.75 -8.13 11.38
C THR A 144 -1.40 -7.57 10.93
N ASN A 145 -0.29 -8.16 11.41
CA ASN A 145 1.04 -7.76 10.99
C ASN A 145 1.26 -7.94 9.49
N ILE A 146 0.87 -9.10 8.92
CA ILE A 146 0.98 -9.34 7.48
C ILE A 146 0.21 -8.29 6.67
N LEU A 147 -0.99 -7.91 7.10
CA LEU A 147 -1.79 -6.90 6.39
C LEU A 147 -1.18 -5.51 6.48
N PHE A 148 -0.72 -5.08 7.65
CA PHE A 148 -0.12 -3.76 7.81
C PHE A 148 1.28 -3.68 7.20
N ASP A 149 2.08 -4.73 7.26
CA ASP A 149 3.39 -4.80 6.60
C ASP A 149 3.26 -4.77 5.07
N SER A 150 2.13 -5.26 4.55
CA SER A 150 1.80 -5.24 3.12
C SER A 150 1.13 -3.92 2.68
N ALA A 151 0.74 -3.04 3.60
CA ALA A 151 0.06 -1.79 3.29
C ALA A 151 1.01 -0.80 2.61
N VAL A 152 0.59 -0.27 1.46
CA VAL A 152 1.37 0.77 0.73
C VAL A 152 1.36 2.10 1.46
N PHE A 153 0.26 2.41 2.15
CA PHE A 153 0.05 3.63 2.96
C PHE A 153 -0.70 3.28 4.23
N ASN A 154 -0.46 4.05 5.27
CA ASN A 154 -1.00 3.80 6.62
C ASN A 154 -2.54 3.76 6.69
N ASP A 155 -3.24 4.38 5.75
CA ASP A 155 -4.72 4.48 5.73
C ASP A 155 -5.40 3.53 4.75
N THR A 156 -4.64 2.67 4.07
CA THR A 156 -5.22 1.73 3.09
C THR A 156 -5.74 0.45 3.72
N VAL A 157 -5.32 0.13 4.95
CA VAL A 157 -5.79 -1.04 5.70
C VAL A 157 -6.47 -0.59 6.98
N LYS A 158 -7.71 -1.01 7.16
CA LYS A 158 -8.48 -0.81 8.39
C LYS A 158 -8.95 -2.15 8.91
N ILE A 159 -8.79 -2.39 10.21
CA ILE A 159 -9.20 -3.62 10.86
C ILE A 159 -10.11 -3.30 12.04
N GLY A 160 -11.34 -3.81 11.98
CA GLY A 160 -12.28 -3.81 13.09
C GLY A 160 -12.21 -5.12 13.87
N LEU A 161 -12.16 -5.07 15.19
CA LEU A 161 -12.21 -6.25 16.05
C LEU A 161 -13.63 -6.39 16.61
N VAL A 162 -14.24 -7.56 16.39
CA VAL A 162 -15.60 -7.89 16.84
C VAL A 162 -15.54 -9.15 17.71
N PRO A 163 -15.14 -9.05 18.98
CA PRO A 163 -15.18 -10.18 19.88
C PRO A 163 -16.64 -10.52 20.23
N TYR A 164 -16.97 -11.82 20.22
CA TYR A 164 -18.30 -12.29 20.60
C TYR A 164 -18.23 -13.49 21.54
N SER A 165 -19.26 -13.61 22.39
CA SER A 165 -19.55 -14.82 23.15
C SER A 165 -20.98 -15.26 22.82
N THR A 166 -21.96 -15.04 23.73
CA THR A 166 -23.40 -15.24 23.45
C THR A 166 -24.01 -14.06 22.69
N SER A 167 -23.35 -12.90 22.73
CA SER A 167 -23.75 -11.66 22.08
C SER A 167 -22.53 -10.81 21.73
N VAL A 168 -22.75 -9.81 20.90
CA VAL A 168 -21.75 -8.79 20.55
C VAL A 168 -22.07 -7.50 21.31
N ASN A 169 -21.08 -6.93 21.99
CA ASN A 169 -21.23 -5.62 22.60
C ASN A 169 -20.93 -4.53 21.57
N VAL A 170 -21.94 -3.86 21.10
CA VAL A 170 -21.83 -2.76 20.14
C VAL A 170 -21.66 -1.38 20.80
N GLY A 171 -21.61 -1.34 22.13
CA GLY A 171 -21.46 -0.11 22.89
C GLY A 171 -22.56 0.92 22.60
N PRO A 172 -22.28 2.21 22.76
CA PRO A 172 -23.22 3.29 22.45
C PRO A 172 -23.50 3.42 20.95
N TYR A 173 -22.63 2.87 20.11
CA TYR A 173 -22.78 2.94 18.64
C TYR A 173 -24.06 2.26 18.17
N GLY A 174 -24.53 1.21 18.85
CA GLY A 174 -25.81 0.58 18.56
C GLY A 174 -27.02 1.52 18.75
N LEU A 175 -26.85 2.59 19.54
CA LEU A 175 -27.83 3.67 19.72
C LEU A 175 -27.63 4.85 18.79
N GLY A 176 -26.66 4.78 17.86
CA GLY A 176 -26.28 5.93 17.04
C GLY A 176 -25.56 7.04 17.81
N GLN A 177 -24.88 6.68 18.93
CA GLN A 177 -24.18 7.64 19.79
C GLN A 177 -22.66 7.41 19.73
N ASP A 178 -21.90 8.49 19.90
CA ASP A 178 -20.46 8.41 20.17
C ASP A 178 -20.18 8.04 21.65
N LEU A 179 -18.89 7.89 21.98
CA LEU A 179 -18.46 7.59 23.36
C LEU A 179 -18.82 8.67 24.39
N ASN A 180 -19.18 9.88 23.95
CA ASN A 180 -19.59 11.00 24.79
C ASN A 180 -21.13 11.09 24.91
N GLY A 181 -21.86 10.20 24.21
CA GLY A 181 -23.32 10.16 24.22
C GLY A 181 -23.99 11.11 23.20
N ASN A 182 -23.22 11.72 22.30
CA ASN A 182 -23.78 12.57 21.25
C ASN A 182 -24.34 11.70 20.12
N TYR A 183 -25.53 12.00 19.66
CA TYR A 183 -26.14 11.31 18.51
C TYR A 183 -25.49 11.77 17.21
N TYR A 184 -25.13 10.82 16.36
CA TYR A 184 -24.54 11.07 15.04
C TYR A 184 -25.20 10.25 13.91
N ASP A 185 -25.95 9.20 14.25
CA ASP A 185 -26.63 8.33 13.30
C ASP A 185 -27.92 7.75 13.89
N GLU A 186 -28.71 7.05 13.08
CA GLU A 186 -29.90 6.35 13.53
C GLU A 186 -29.55 5.09 14.32
N PRO A 187 -30.26 4.80 15.42
CA PRO A 187 -30.05 3.57 16.17
C PRO A 187 -30.33 2.33 15.33
N PHE A 188 -29.42 1.35 15.34
CA PHE A 188 -29.65 0.06 14.70
C PHE A 188 -30.01 -1.05 15.72
N VAL A 189 -29.94 -0.77 17.01
CA VAL A 189 -30.38 -1.67 18.09
C VAL A 189 -31.77 -1.23 18.57
N ASN A 190 -32.79 -2.01 18.23
CA ASN A 190 -34.17 -1.70 18.56
C ASN A 190 -34.63 -2.17 19.97
N ASN A 191 -33.75 -2.82 20.74
CA ASN A 191 -34.12 -3.35 22.04
C ASN A 191 -33.47 -2.57 23.18
N PRO A 192 -34.24 -1.68 23.85
CA PRO A 192 -33.74 -0.91 25.02
C PRO A 192 -33.23 -1.78 26.16
N SER A 193 -33.72 -3.01 26.29
CA SER A 193 -33.30 -3.95 27.34
C SER A 193 -31.89 -4.49 27.09
N ALA A 194 -31.44 -4.58 25.84
CA ALA A 194 -30.08 -4.97 25.49
C ALA A 194 -29.03 -3.92 25.91
N LEU A 195 -29.47 -2.69 26.14
CA LEU A 195 -28.65 -1.56 26.50
C LEU A 195 -28.46 -1.39 28.01
N SER A 196 -29.29 -2.07 28.82
CA SER A 196 -29.20 -2.03 30.28
C SER A 196 -27.91 -2.66 30.83
N TYR A 197 -27.19 -3.44 30.02
CA TYR A 197 -25.89 -4.04 30.36
C TYR A 197 -24.69 -3.16 30.02
N TYR A 198 -24.88 -2.11 29.21
CA TYR A 198 -23.80 -1.18 28.89
C TYR A 198 -23.75 -0.08 29.96
N ASN A 199 -22.84 -0.21 30.91
CA ASN A 199 -22.50 0.86 31.85
C ASN A 199 -21.07 1.35 31.55
N PRO A 200 -20.91 2.51 30.86
CA PRO A 200 -19.60 3.03 30.54
C PRO A 200 -18.77 3.39 31.79
N GLN A 201 -19.41 3.63 32.94
CA GLN A 201 -18.71 3.93 34.18
C GLN A 201 -18.14 2.67 34.86
N ALA A 202 -18.79 1.51 34.70
CA ALA A 202 -18.29 0.24 35.24
C ALA A 202 -17.02 -0.25 34.48
N ALA A 203 -16.84 0.12 33.21
CA ALA A 203 -15.64 -0.21 32.43
C ALA A 203 -14.43 0.63 32.87
N ALA A 204 -14.65 1.80 33.47
CA ALA A 204 -13.59 2.70 33.92
C ALA A 204 -13.07 2.36 35.34
N GLU A 205 -13.80 1.54 36.10
CA GLU A 205 -13.50 1.28 37.50
C GLU A 205 -12.75 -0.04 37.81
N THR A 206 -12.39 -0.83 36.81
CA THR A 206 -11.57 -2.04 37.01
C THR A 206 -10.21 -1.94 36.37
N PRO A 207 -9.21 -1.31 37.01
CA PRO A 207 -7.81 -1.56 36.66
C PRO A 207 -7.41 -2.90 37.31
N GLN A 208 -7.14 -3.92 36.47
CA GLN A 208 -6.33 -5.08 36.82
C GLN A 208 -5.25 -5.28 35.80
#